data_b9c5ee4aed02d51abf09a0b3d5eb3cda
#
_entry.id   b9c5ee4aed02d51abf09a0b3d5eb3cda
#
_cell.length_a   1.000
_cell.length_b   1.000
_cell.length_c   1.000
_cell.angle_alpha   90.00
_cell.angle_beta   90.00
_cell.angle_gamma   90.00
#
_symmetry.space_group_name_H-M   'P 1'
#
loop_
_entity.id
_entity.type
_entity.pdbx_description
1 polymer ?
#
loop_
_entity_poly.entity_id
_entity_poly.type
_entity_poly.pdbx_seq_one_letter_code
_entity_poly.pdbx_strand_id
1 'polypeptide(L)'
;ISECLVGSEMCIRDRTYGAVKRESFLPPKAPKRPVADHSEEKRRELKQAFSGEDYLLVDGYNIIFAWDELKKLAAEHLDAARKKLCDLLCNYQGYRKCRVILVFDAYKVKGGLGSVEKYHNITIVYTKEAETADAYIERATYEIGRQHRVRVATSDGPEQIIILGHGA
;
A
#
# COMPACT_ATOMS: atom_id res chain seq x y z
N ILE A 1 -53.32 9.80 -25.50
CA ILE A 1 -54.50 8.93 -25.38
C ILE A 1 -54.04 7.63 -24.76
N SER A 2 -54.39 7.44 -23.59
CA SER A 2 -54.81 6.30 -22.79
C SER A 2 -54.21 6.31 -21.43
N GLU A 3 -55.02 6.85 -20.59
CA GLU A 3 -55.08 6.58 -19.16
C GLU A 3 -55.15 5.08 -18.89
N CYS A 4 -54.42 4.60 -17.95
CA CYS A 4 -54.76 3.40 -17.20
C CYS A 4 -54.78 3.72 -15.74
N LEU A 5 -56.01 3.98 -15.33
CA LEU A 5 -56.50 3.82 -13.97
C LEU A 5 -56.23 2.40 -13.47
N VAL A 6 -55.48 2.26 -12.43
CA VAL A 6 -55.63 1.18 -11.47
C VAL A 6 -55.65 1.80 -10.09
N GLY A 7 -56.83 2.30 -9.80
CA GLY A 7 -57.23 2.71 -8.48
C GLY A 7 -57.71 1.53 -7.69
N SER A 8 -57.54 1.60 -6.39
CA SER A 8 -58.55 1.35 -5.38
C SER A 8 -59.23 -0.04 -5.32
N GLU A 9 -58.50 -1.12 -5.08
CA GLU A 9 -59.18 -2.31 -4.53
C GLU A 9 -58.42 -3.05 -3.42
N MET A 10 -57.58 -2.38 -2.67
CA MET A 10 -56.91 -2.98 -1.53
C MET A 10 -57.19 -2.35 -0.16
N CYS A 11 -58.28 -1.60 -0.04
CA CYS A 11 -58.65 -0.92 1.23
C CYS A 11 -59.84 -1.51 1.97
N ILE A 12 -60.35 -2.68 1.61
CA ILE A 12 -61.57 -3.23 2.24
C ILE A 12 -61.33 -4.40 3.20
N ARG A 13 -60.12 -4.84 3.38
CA ARG A 13 -59.87 -5.97 4.29
C ARG A 13 -59.33 -5.62 5.67
N ASP A 14 -59.14 -4.38 5.98
CA ASP A 14 -58.47 -3.98 7.24
C ASP A 14 -59.43 -3.46 8.32
N ARG A 15 -60.73 -3.57 8.12
CA ARG A 15 -61.75 -3.03 9.09
C ARG A 15 -62.41 -4.03 10.00
N THR A 16 -62.12 -5.31 9.91
CA THR A 16 -62.84 -6.32 10.68
C THR A 16 -62.00 -7.07 11.72
N TYR A 17 -60.71 -6.86 11.78
CA TYR A 17 -59.88 -7.44 12.86
C TYR A 17 -59.27 -6.32 13.67
N GLY A 18 -59.76 -6.15 14.89
CA GLY A 18 -59.16 -5.24 15.85
C GLY A 18 -57.68 -5.53 16.04
N ALA A 19 -56.92 -4.47 16.32
CA ALA A 19 -55.47 -4.49 16.48
C ALA A 19 -55.06 -5.63 17.44
N VAL A 20 -54.60 -6.72 16.90
CA VAL A 20 -53.97 -7.79 17.68
C VAL A 20 -52.61 -7.21 18.09
N LYS A 21 -52.45 -6.90 19.38
CA LYS A 21 -51.15 -6.63 19.96
C LYS A 21 -50.28 -7.87 19.73
N ARG A 22 -49.40 -7.78 18.73
CA ARG A 22 -48.32 -8.75 18.58
C ARG A 22 -47.37 -8.53 19.75
N GLU A 23 -47.54 -9.30 20.79
CA GLU A 23 -46.47 -9.48 21.75
C GLU A 23 -45.30 -10.05 21.00
N SER A 24 -44.21 -9.28 20.98
CA SER A 24 -42.97 -9.65 20.31
C SER A 24 -42.35 -10.82 21.10
N PHE A 25 -42.60 -12.04 20.64
CA PHE A 25 -41.83 -13.23 21.05
C PHE A 25 -40.40 -13.16 20.43
N LEU A 26 -39.72 -12.05 20.64
CA LEU A 26 -38.29 -12.03 20.43
C LEU A 26 -37.65 -12.53 21.71
N PRO A 27 -36.89 -13.64 21.63
CA PRO A 27 -36.13 -14.08 22.77
C PRO A 27 -35.22 -12.94 23.25
N PRO A 28 -35.00 -12.78 24.55
CA PRO A 28 -34.15 -11.74 25.08
C PRO A 28 -32.81 -11.84 24.38
N LYS A 29 -32.35 -10.71 23.78
CA LYS A 29 -31.04 -10.67 23.16
C LYS A 29 -30.01 -11.13 24.16
N ALA A 30 -29.39 -12.28 23.87
CA ALA A 30 -28.29 -12.78 24.66
C ALA A 30 -27.28 -11.66 24.87
N PRO A 31 -26.70 -11.49 26.06
CA PRO A 31 -25.69 -10.48 26.31
C PRO A 31 -24.60 -10.68 25.27
N LYS A 32 -24.33 -9.64 24.49
CA LYS A 32 -23.21 -9.65 23.55
C LYS A 32 -21.96 -9.91 24.38
N ARG A 33 -21.40 -11.12 24.28
CA ARG A 33 -20.06 -11.39 24.77
C ARG A 33 -19.15 -10.36 24.13
N PRO A 34 -18.29 -9.66 24.87
CA PRO A 34 -17.29 -8.82 24.27
C PRO A 34 -16.51 -9.73 23.32
N VAL A 35 -16.65 -9.46 22.04
CA VAL A 35 -15.78 -10.07 21.02
C VAL A 35 -14.42 -9.50 21.36
N ALA A 36 -13.58 -10.28 22.03
CA ALA A 36 -12.19 -9.92 22.23
C ALA A 36 -11.64 -9.63 20.84
N ASP A 37 -11.15 -8.41 20.66
CA ASP A 37 -10.63 -7.97 19.37
C ASP A 37 -9.29 -8.66 19.14
N HIS A 38 -9.37 -9.93 18.70
CA HIS A 38 -8.20 -10.72 18.30
C HIS A 38 -7.40 -10.10 17.16
N SER A 39 -7.93 -9.05 16.53
CA SER A 39 -7.23 -8.32 15.47
C SER A 39 -6.10 -7.47 16.05
N GLU A 40 -6.31 -6.86 17.22
CA GLU A 40 -5.28 -6.06 17.89
C GLU A 40 -4.20 -6.93 18.55
N GLU A 41 -4.58 -8.07 19.12
CA GLU A 41 -3.61 -9.03 19.68
C GLU A 41 -2.73 -9.63 18.58
N LYS A 42 -3.31 -10.13 17.50
CA LYS A 42 -2.55 -10.59 16.33
C LYS A 42 -1.65 -9.50 15.75
N ARG A 43 -2.11 -8.26 15.76
CA ARG A 43 -1.31 -7.12 15.28
C ARG A 43 -0.16 -6.76 16.23
N ARG A 44 -0.33 -7.00 17.54
CA ARG A 44 0.74 -6.85 18.54
C ARG A 44 1.73 -8.00 18.47
N GLU A 45 1.25 -9.24 18.32
CA GLU A 45 2.08 -10.44 18.13
C GLU A 45 2.91 -10.35 16.84
N LEU A 46 2.31 -9.93 15.72
CA LEU A 46 3.03 -9.66 14.47
C LEU A 46 4.07 -8.54 14.62
N LYS A 47 3.79 -7.49 15.40
CA LYS A 47 4.76 -6.44 15.68
C LYS A 47 5.90 -6.91 16.60
N GLN A 48 5.65 -7.86 17.51
CA GLN A 48 6.67 -8.44 18.40
C GLN A 48 7.51 -9.51 17.69
N ALA A 49 6.94 -10.24 16.72
CA ALA A 49 7.67 -11.24 15.93
C ALA A 49 8.73 -10.62 15.02
N PHE A 50 8.55 -9.36 14.59
CA PHE A 50 9.54 -8.61 13.80
C PHE A 50 10.25 -7.60 14.70
N SER A 51 11.27 -8.04 15.43
CA SER A 51 12.18 -7.14 16.17
C SER A 51 13.17 -6.40 15.25
N GLY A 52 13.01 -6.52 13.94
CA GLY A 52 13.86 -5.92 12.94
C GLY A 52 13.48 -4.47 12.60
N GLU A 53 14.43 -3.76 12.01
CA GLU A 53 14.20 -2.41 11.49
C GLU A 53 13.23 -2.43 10.30
N ASP A 54 12.45 -1.36 10.12
CA ASP A 54 11.58 -1.17 8.96
C ASP A 54 12.40 -0.67 7.77
N TYR A 55 12.32 -1.37 6.65
CA TYR A 55 12.94 -0.99 5.38
C TYR A 55 11.89 -0.56 4.37
N LEU A 56 12.23 0.44 3.55
CA LEU A 56 11.48 0.85 2.37
C LEU A 56 12.42 0.82 1.17
N LEU A 57 12.16 -0.07 0.24
CA LEU A 57 12.80 -0.12 -1.07
C LEU A 57 11.95 0.67 -2.05
N VAL A 58 12.56 1.52 -2.86
CA VAL A 58 11.86 2.40 -3.80
C VAL A 58 12.50 2.25 -5.17
N ASP A 59 11.70 1.89 -6.18
CA ASP A 59 12.12 2.02 -7.56
C ASP A 59 12.04 3.48 -7.99
N GLY A 60 13.21 4.11 -8.19
CA GLY A 60 13.30 5.53 -8.44
C GLY A 60 12.66 5.95 -9.76
N TYR A 61 12.91 5.22 -10.85
CA TYR A 61 12.35 5.59 -12.14
C TYR A 61 10.87 5.27 -12.26
N ASN A 62 10.43 4.15 -11.71
CA ASN A 62 9.01 3.81 -11.67
C ASN A 62 8.21 4.90 -10.95
N ILE A 63 8.69 5.37 -9.81
CA ILE A 63 8.02 6.43 -9.06
C ILE A 63 8.10 7.78 -9.80
N ILE A 64 9.26 8.14 -10.37
CA ILE A 64 9.40 9.41 -11.14
C ILE A 64 8.41 9.46 -12.31
N PHE A 65 8.24 8.35 -13.04
CA PHE A 65 7.34 8.32 -14.19
C PHE A 65 5.86 8.11 -13.85
N ALA A 66 5.56 7.54 -12.69
CA ALA A 66 4.20 7.38 -12.20
C ALA A 66 3.63 8.66 -11.55
N TRP A 67 4.48 9.51 -11.00
CA TRP A 67 4.07 10.72 -10.29
C TRP A 67 4.09 11.95 -11.21
N ASP A 68 2.95 12.53 -11.52
CA ASP A 68 2.80 13.58 -12.52
C ASP A 68 3.73 14.76 -12.35
N GLU A 69 3.98 15.23 -11.13
CA GLU A 69 4.90 16.34 -10.85
C GLU A 69 6.35 16.00 -11.19
N LEU A 70 6.78 14.79 -10.80
CA LEU A 70 8.14 14.32 -11.06
C LEU A 70 8.32 13.99 -12.55
N LYS A 71 7.28 13.44 -13.18
CA LYS A 71 7.28 13.15 -14.62
C LYS A 71 7.44 14.41 -15.46
N LYS A 72 6.74 15.49 -15.13
CA LYS A 72 6.90 16.78 -15.81
C LYS A 72 8.30 17.32 -15.65
N LEU A 73 8.84 17.27 -14.42
CA LEU A 73 10.20 17.72 -14.15
C LEU A 73 11.25 16.83 -14.85
N ALA A 74 11.02 15.53 -14.94
CA ALA A 74 11.91 14.59 -15.63
C ALA A 74 11.95 14.81 -17.15
N ALA A 75 10.87 15.31 -17.75
CA ALA A 75 10.83 15.67 -19.18
C ALA A 75 11.76 16.83 -19.50
N GLU A 76 11.96 17.76 -18.57
CA GLU A 76 12.87 18.89 -18.73
C GLU A 76 14.30 18.53 -18.24
N HIS A 77 14.39 18.01 -17.00
CA HIS A 77 15.65 17.71 -16.34
C HIS A 77 15.53 16.48 -15.45
N LEU A 78 15.99 15.32 -15.93
CA LEU A 78 15.92 14.05 -15.20
C LEU A 78 16.67 14.10 -13.86
N ASP A 79 17.82 14.77 -13.80
CA ASP A 79 18.61 14.88 -12.57
C ASP A 79 17.91 15.76 -11.51
N ALA A 80 17.16 16.77 -11.94
CA ALA A 80 16.33 17.55 -11.03
C ALA A 80 15.18 16.73 -10.44
N ALA A 81 14.56 15.86 -11.25
CA ALA A 81 13.53 14.94 -10.78
C ALA A 81 14.08 13.92 -9.78
N ARG A 82 15.28 13.36 -10.05
CA ARG A 82 15.97 12.46 -9.09
C ARG A 82 16.22 13.17 -7.76
N LYS A 83 16.79 14.37 -7.80
CA LYS A 83 17.08 15.16 -6.60
C LYS A 83 15.80 15.46 -5.80
N LYS A 84 14.74 15.90 -6.49
CA LYS A 84 13.45 16.16 -5.84
C LYS A 84 12.87 14.90 -5.20
N LEU A 85 12.97 13.73 -5.84
CA LEU A 85 12.56 12.46 -5.25
C LEU A 85 13.39 12.12 -4.00
N CYS A 86 14.72 12.32 -4.05
CA CYS A 86 15.59 12.12 -2.88
C CYS A 86 15.17 12.99 -1.71
N ASP A 87 14.91 14.28 -1.93
CA ASP A 87 14.48 15.21 -0.88
C ASP A 87 13.13 14.80 -0.26
N LEU A 88 12.16 14.36 -1.09
CA LEU A 88 10.87 13.83 -0.62
C LEU A 88 11.05 12.58 0.24
N LEU A 89 11.91 11.66 -0.18
CA LEU A 89 12.19 10.43 0.57
C LEU A 89 12.98 10.69 1.86
N CYS A 90 13.87 11.70 1.88
CA CYS A 90 14.53 12.14 3.12
C CYS A 90 13.52 12.65 4.14
N ASN A 91 12.54 13.46 3.71
CA ASN A 91 11.47 13.95 4.57
C ASN A 91 10.59 12.79 5.08
N TYR A 92 10.24 11.85 4.20
CA TYR A 92 9.48 10.66 4.56
C TYR A 92 10.23 9.80 5.60
N GLN A 93 11.53 9.58 5.39
CA GLN A 93 12.37 8.85 6.33
C GLN A 93 12.39 9.51 7.71
N GLY A 94 12.55 10.82 7.77
CA GLY A 94 12.53 11.59 9.02
C GLY A 94 11.23 11.41 9.80
N TYR A 95 10.11 11.36 9.09
CA TYR A 95 8.79 11.13 9.69
C TYR A 95 8.58 9.67 10.14
N ARG A 96 8.90 8.69 9.28
CA ARG A 96 8.61 7.26 9.53
C ARG A 96 9.70 6.54 10.31
N LYS A 97 10.90 7.10 10.37
CA LYS A 97 12.10 6.52 11.00
C LYS A 97 12.42 5.10 10.49
N CYS A 98 12.16 4.85 9.20
CA CYS A 98 12.49 3.61 8.54
C CYS A 98 13.78 3.77 7.73
N ARG A 99 14.45 2.68 7.37
CA ARG A 99 15.59 2.72 6.43
C ARG A 99 15.06 2.77 4.99
N VAL A 100 15.44 3.81 4.25
CA VAL A 100 15.03 4.00 2.86
C VAL A 100 16.19 3.67 1.94
N ILE A 101 15.96 2.79 0.97
CA ILE A 101 16.88 2.43 -0.10
C ILE A 101 16.20 2.79 -1.41
N LEU A 102 16.74 3.80 -2.09
CA LEU A 102 16.28 4.25 -3.39
C LEU A 102 17.14 3.59 -4.47
N VAL A 103 16.53 2.87 -5.37
CA VAL A 103 17.22 2.14 -6.44
C VAL A 103 17.02 2.84 -7.77
N PHE A 104 18.10 3.06 -8.49
CA PHE A 104 18.08 3.57 -9.86
C PHE A 104 18.76 2.58 -10.79
N ASP A 105 18.15 2.34 -11.93
CA ASP A 105 18.74 1.53 -12.99
C ASP A 105 19.96 2.21 -13.61
N ALA A 106 21.07 1.51 -13.71
CA ALA A 106 22.33 2.01 -14.24
C ALA A 106 22.28 2.37 -15.73
N TYR A 107 21.35 1.82 -16.50
CA TYR A 107 21.19 2.10 -17.92
C TYR A 107 21.07 3.62 -18.23
N LYS A 108 20.55 4.37 -17.26
CA LYS A 108 20.35 5.83 -17.39
C LYS A 108 21.44 6.67 -16.70
N VAL A 109 22.49 6.04 -16.15
CA VAL A 109 23.60 6.72 -15.46
C VAL A 109 24.91 6.35 -16.15
N LYS A 110 25.62 7.35 -16.68
CA LYS A 110 26.92 7.15 -17.32
C LYS A 110 27.92 6.63 -16.29
N GLY A 111 28.48 5.42 -16.51
CA GLY A 111 29.54 4.87 -15.68
C GLY A 111 29.20 3.61 -14.87
N GLY A 112 28.18 2.91 -15.21
CA GLY A 112 27.52 1.68 -14.73
C GLY A 112 28.24 0.56 -14.00
N LEU A 113 29.22 0.85 -13.14
CA LEU A 113 29.87 -0.17 -12.30
C LEU A 113 29.07 -0.59 -11.06
N GLY A 114 27.87 -0.03 -10.88
CA GLY A 114 27.11 -0.15 -9.65
C GLY A 114 27.73 0.68 -8.53
N SER A 115 27.00 1.61 -7.96
CA SER A 115 27.47 2.42 -6.84
C SER A 115 26.40 2.52 -5.77
N VAL A 116 26.85 2.63 -4.54
CA VAL A 116 26.00 2.89 -3.39
C VAL A 116 26.42 4.22 -2.79
N GLU A 117 25.51 5.14 -2.78
CA GLU A 117 25.73 6.50 -2.28
C GLU A 117 24.82 6.76 -1.08
N LYS A 118 25.31 7.55 -0.14
CA LYS A 118 24.51 8.01 0.97
C LYS A 118 24.10 9.45 0.73
N TYR A 119 22.79 9.67 0.62
CA TYR A 119 22.21 11.00 0.48
C TYR A 119 21.46 11.35 1.76
N HIS A 120 22.02 12.26 2.58
CA HIS A 120 21.52 12.61 3.90
C HIS A 120 21.22 11.37 4.76
N ASN A 121 19.94 11.04 4.92
CA ASN A 121 19.43 9.95 5.76
C ASN A 121 18.91 8.75 4.96
N ILE A 122 19.04 8.76 3.63
CA ILE A 122 18.67 7.64 2.76
C ILE A 122 19.90 7.07 2.05
N THR A 123 19.75 5.84 1.55
CA THR A 123 20.76 5.18 0.72
C THR A 123 20.28 5.14 -0.72
N ILE A 124 21.11 5.56 -1.66
CA ILE A 124 20.84 5.47 -3.08
C ILE A 124 21.72 4.36 -3.66
N VAL A 125 21.11 3.48 -4.42
CA VAL A 125 21.78 2.38 -5.11
C VAL A 125 21.60 2.57 -6.61
N TYR A 126 22.71 2.60 -7.33
CA TYR A 126 22.71 2.48 -8.78
C TYR A 126 23.07 1.05 -9.13
N THR A 127 22.22 0.36 -9.86
CA THR A 127 22.44 -1.03 -10.25
C THR A 127 23.63 -1.16 -11.21
N LYS A 128 24.12 -2.38 -11.40
CA LYS A 128 25.13 -2.66 -12.43
C LYS A 128 24.48 -2.69 -13.80
N GLU A 129 25.25 -2.48 -14.87
CA GLU A 129 24.77 -2.43 -16.25
C GLU A 129 23.96 -3.67 -16.69
N ALA A 130 24.23 -4.82 -16.07
CA ALA A 130 23.53 -6.09 -16.33
C ALA A 130 22.38 -6.39 -15.34
N GLU A 131 22.09 -5.51 -14.38
CA GLU A 131 21.09 -5.72 -13.34
C GLU A 131 20.05 -4.60 -13.39
N THR A 132 18.79 -4.97 -13.57
CA THR A 132 17.68 -4.01 -13.49
C THR A 132 17.36 -3.62 -12.05
N ALA A 133 16.71 -2.47 -11.85
CA ALA A 133 16.24 -2.05 -10.54
C ALA A 133 15.29 -3.08 -9.91
N ASP A 134 14.39 -3.65 -10.71
CA ASP A 134 13.43 -4.68 -10.28
C ASP A 134 14.15 -5.93 -9.75
N ALA A 135 15.14 -6.45 -10.50
CA ALA A 135 15.91 -7.62 -10.07
C ALA A 135 16.69 -7.36 -8.77
N TYR A 136 17.23 -6.15 -8.61
CA TYR A 136 17.88 -5.74 -7.38
C TYR A 136 16.90 -5.70 -6.21
N ILE A 137 15.73 -5.08 -6.40
CA ILE A 137 14.69 -4.93 -5.38
C ILE A 137 14.16 -6.31 -4.96
N GLU A 138 13.89 -7.21 -5.90
CA GLU A 138 13.46 -8.57 -5.62
C GLU A 138 14.47 -9.31 -4.73
N ARG A 139 15.75 -9.31 -5.12
CA ARG A 139 16.82 -9.93 -4.33
C ARG A 139 16.96 -9.30 -2.95
N ALA A 140 16.99 -7.97 -2.87
CA ALA A 140 17.12 -7.24 -1.62
C ALA A 140 15.92 -7.49 -0.69
N THR A 141 14.70 -7.57 -1.24
CA THR A 141 13.49 -7.91 -0.49
C THR A 141 13.60 -9.31 0.13
N TYR A 142 14.07 -10.29 -0.63
CA TYR A 142 14.27 -11.64 -0.13
C TYR A 142 15.34 -11.70 0.97
N GLU A 143 16.49 -11.04 0.78
CA GLU A 143 17.59 -11.04 1.74
C GLU A 143 17.24 -10.32 3.03
N ILE A 144 16.70 -9.11 2.93
CA ILE A 144 16.36 -8.25 4.07
C ILE A 144 15.11 -8.77 4.79
N GLY A 145 14.11 -9.27 4.04
CA GLY A 145 12.84 -9.74 4.56
C GLY A 145 12.94 -10.93 5.52
N ARG A 146 14.08 -11.62 5.54
CA ARG A 146 14.35 -12.72 6.48
C ARG A 146 14.45 -12.26 7.94
N GLN A 147 14.86 -11.02 8.19
CA GLN A 147 15.13 -10.50 9.53
C GLN A 147 14.43 -9.16 9.82
N HIS A 148 14.03 -8.46 8.76
CA HIS A 148 13.50 -7.11 8.83
C HIS A 148 12.16 -7.03 8.10
N ARG A 149 11.36 -6.04 8.47
CA ARG A 149 10.13 -5.75 7.75
C ARG A 149 10.45 -4.91 6.51
N VAL A 150 10.13 -5.43 5.34
CA VAL A 150 10.39 -4.76 4.06
C VAL A 150 9.07 -4.27 3.48
N ARG A 151 9.08 -3.07 2.94
CA ARG A 151 8.02 -2.51 2.09
C ARG A 151 8.66 -2.06 0.80
N VAL A 152 7.95 -2.23 -0.30
CA VAL A 152 8.42 -1.81 -1.61
C VAL A 152 7.45 -0.81 -2.19
N ALA A 153 7.98 0.24 -2.80
CA ALA A 153 7.25 1.24 -3.55
C ALA A 153 7.64 1.15 -5.03
N THR A 154 6.75 0.55 -5.80
CA THR A 154 6.83 0.45 -7.25
C THR A 154 5.45 0.71 -7.85
N SER A 155 5.41 1.19 -9.09
CA SER A 155 4.19 1.32 -9.88
C SER A 155 3.97 0.16 -10.86
N ASP A 156 4.93 -0.77 -10.96
CA ASP A 156 4.82 -1.93 -11.83
C ASP A 156 4.00 -3.04 -11.19
N GLY A 157 2.89 -3.43 -11.84
CA GLY A 157 1.98 -4.48 -11.37
C GLY A 157 2.62 -5.87 -11.29
N PRO A 158 3.35 -6.35 -12.31
CA PRO A 158 4.07 -7.61 -12.28
C PRO A 158 5.08 -7.70 -11.13
N GLU A 159 5.87 -6.65 -10.90
CA GLU A 159 6.82 -6.57 -9.80
C GLU A 159 6.13 -6.66 -8.44
N GLN A 160 4.99 -5.96 -8.26
CA GLN A 160 4.21 -6.03 -7.03
C GLN A 160 3.79 -7.45 -6.67
N ILE A 161 3.42 -8.27 -7.65
CA ILE A 161 3.01 -9.67 -7.43
C ILE A 161 4.20 -10.52 -6.97
N ILE A 162 5.36 -10.34 -7.57
CA ILE A 162 6.59 -11.07 -7.20
C ILE A 162 7.00 -10.72 -5.78
N ILE A 163 7.03 -9.44 -5.45
CA ILE A 163 7.41 -8.93 -4.13
C ILE A 163 6.46 -9.43 -3.04
N LEU A 164 5.14 -9.42 -3.29
CA LEU A 164 4.15 -9.98 -2.37
C LEU A 164 4.38 -11.48 -2.13
N GLY A 165 4.83 -12.21 -3.15
CA GLY A 165 5.23 -13.62 -3.01
C GLY A 165 6.42 -13.84 -2.06
N HIS A 166 7.28 -12.84 -1.88
CA HIS A 166 8.42 -12.84 -0.97
C HIS A 166 8.12 -12.29 0.43
N GLY A 167 6.87 -11.88 0.69
CA GLY A 167 6.40 -11.48 2.03
C GLY A 167 6.61 -10.01 2.41
N ALA A 168 6.80 -9.13 1.42
CA ALA A 168 6.91 -7.68 1.63
C ALA A 168 5.54 -6.98 1.72
#